data_ffc882012c96ceadc8f38688c78fe674
#
_entry.id   ffc882012c96ceadc8f38688c78fe674
#
_cell.length_a   1.000
_cell.length_b   1.000
_cell.length_c   1.000
_cell.angle_alpha   90.00
_cell.angle_beta   90.00
_cell.angle_gamma   90.00
#
_symmetry.space_group_name_H-M   'P 1'
#
loop_
_entity.id
_entity.type
_entity.pdbx_description
1 polymer ?
#
loop_
_entity_poly.entity_id
_entity_poly.type
_entity_poly.pdbx_seq_one_letter_code
_entity_poly.pdbx_strand_id
1 'polypeptide(L)'
;MSGAKSKNKGKTYERDVANFLTELYGESFTRVPYSGAFVGGKNIVRTETLSENQTRGFKGDIIPPDSFPLLVIEAKNYGELQWHNLALGKEVRQLDSFIEQSQESCEENDKWLLCVKISRQGEFVLWDPKQWNNLKYTKDYKQFHYIEYKDFWQSNSDAVKQQST
;
A
#
# COMPACT_ATOMS: atom_id res chain seq x y z
N MET A 1 13.51 -22.51 5.36
CA MET A 1 12.32 -22.96 4.60
C MET A 1 11.19 -21.95 4.57
N SER A 2 11.09 -21.10 5.56
CA SER A 2 10.09 -20.04 5.61
C SER A 2 10.32 -18.91 4.60
N GLY A 3 11.57 -18.57 4.26
CA GLY A 3 11.90 -17.43 3.42
C GLY A 3 11.35 -17.44 2.00
N ALA A 4 11.42 -18.58 1.29
CA ALA A 4 10.91 -18.67 -0.07
C ALA A 4 9.38 -18.63 -0.13
N LYS A 5 8.72 -19.33 0.81
CA LYS A 5 7.25 -19.31 0.91
C LYS A 5 6.74 -17.92 1.30
N SER A 6 7.46 -17.24 2.17
CA SER A 6 7.11 -15.88 2.61
C SER A 6 7.25 -14.87 1.45
N LYS A 7 8.33 -14.94 0.68
CA LYS A 7 8.54 -14.07 -0.50
C LYS A 7 7.45 -14.27 -1.57
N ASN A 8 7.10 -15.53 -1.85
CA ASN A 8 6.05 -15.83 -2.83
C ASN A 8 4.67 -15.34 -2.36
N LYS A 9 4.39 -15.44 -1.09
CA LYS A 9 3.15 -14.97 -0.46
C LYS A 9 3.00 -13.45 -0.59
N GLY A 10 4.07 -12.70 -0.33
CA GLY A 10 4.10 -11.25 -0.51
C GLY A 10 3.84 -10.85 -1.96
N LYS A 11 4.55 -11.46 -2.90
CA LYS A 11 4.38 -11.21 -4.34
C LYS A 11 2.97 -11.53 -4.84
N THR A 12 2.37 -12.59 -4.32
CA THR A 12 0.99 -12.96 -4.66
C THR A 12 0.01 -11.91 -4.17
N TYR A 13 0.16 -11.43 -2.95
CA TYR A 13 -0.71 -10.40 -2.40
C TYR A 13 -0.58 -9.06 -3.15
N GLU A 14 0.65 -8.63 -3.45
CA GLU A 14 0.88 -7.43 -4.28
C GLU A 14 0.14 -7.52 -5.61
N ARG A 15 0.20 -8.69 -6.25
CA ARG A 15 -0.51 -8.95 -7.51
C ARG A 15 -2.03 -8.94 -7.34
N ASP A 16 -2.52 -9.52 -6.25
CA ASP A 16 -3.95 -9.54 -5.94
C ASP A 16 -4.48 -8.12 -5.75
N VAL A 17 -3.75 -7.27 -5.04
CA VAL A 17 -4.10 -5.85 -4.86
C VAL A 17 -4.11 -5.13 -6.21
N ALA A 18 -3.08 -5.30 -7.02
CA ALA A 18 -3.00 -4.68 -8.35
C ALA A 18 -4.17 -5.10 -9.25
N ASN A 19 -4.50 -6.38 -9.28
CA ASN A 19 -5.61 -6.90 -10.07
C ASN A 19 -6.96 -6.39 -9.58
N PHE A 20 -7.14 -6.35 -8.27
CA PHE A 20 -8.36 -5.83 -7.65
C PHE A 20 -8.58 -4.36 -8.04
N LEU A 21 -7.56 -3.53 -7.95
CA LEU A 21 -7.64 -2.11 -8.29
C LEU A 21 -7.84 -1.88 -9.79
N THR A 22 -7.22 -2.70 -10.62
CA THR A 22 -7.42 -2.67 -12.07
C THR A 22 -8.88 -2.94 -12.42
N GLU A 23 -9.49 -3.93 -11.81
CA GLU A 23 -10.90 -4.25 -12.00
C GLU A 23 -11.81 -3.15 -11.45
N LEU A 24 -11.50 -2.64 -10.27
CA LEU A 24 -12.29 -1.61 -9.59
C LEU A 24 -12.36 -0.30 -10.38
N TYR A 25 -11.22 0.17 -10.88
CA TYR A 25 -11.10 1.47 -11.55
C TYR A 25 -11.15 1.40 -13.08
N GLY A 26 -11.02 0.22 -13.67
CA GLY A 26 -10.97 0.06 -15.11
C GLY A 26 -9.69 0.62 -15.73
N GLU A 27 -8.65 0.83 -14.94
CA GLU A 27 -7.35 1.36 -15.34
C GLU A 27 -6.25 0.41 -14.82
N SER A 28 -5.12 0.35 -15.52
CA SER A 28 -4.07 -0.63 -15.22
C SER A 28 -3.26 -0.27 -13.99
N PHE A 29 -3.40 -1.06 -12.93
CA PHE A 29 -2.51 -1.10 -11.77
C PHE A 29 -1.62 -2.33 -11.91
N THR A 30 -0.32 -2.18 -11.73
CA THR A 30 0.62 -3.29 -11.87
C THR A 30 1.52 -3.40 -10.65
N ARG A 31 1.94 -4.62 -10.35
CA ARG A 31 2.90 -4.89 -9.30
C ARG A 31 4.28 -4.38 -9.73
N VAL A 32 5.00 -3.70 -8.84
CA VAL A 32 6.39 -3.30 -9.07
C VAL A 32 7.26 -4.56 -9.11
N PRO A 33 7.96 -4.84 -10.21
CA PRO A 33 8.92 -5.94 -10.23
C PRO A 33 10.14 -5.58 -9.37
N TYR A 34 10.63 -6.54 -8.58
CA TYR A 34 11.81 -6.36 -7.72
C TYR A 34 11.65 -5.20 -6.70
N SER A 35 10.56 -5.20 -5.93
CA SER A 35 10.21 -4.14 -4.96
C SER A 35 11.42 -3.56 -4.24
N GLY A 36 11.56 -2.24 -4.24
CA GLY A 36 12.61 -1.50 -3.56
C GLY A 36 13.97 -1.51 -4.22
N ALA A 37 14.30 -2.51 -5.03
CA ALA A 37 15.59 -2.64 -5.73
C ALA A 37 15.53 -2.20 -7.20
N PHE A 38 14.37 -1.84 -7.71
CA PHE A 38 14.18 -1.52 -9.13
C PHE A 38 14.72 -0.14 -9.50
N VAL A 39 14.69 0.80 -8.57
CA VAL A 39 15.26 2.14 -8.72
C VAL A 39 16.42 2.28 -7.73
N GLY A 40 17.61 2.50 -8.23
CA GLY A 40 18.82 2.64 -7.42
C GLY A 40 19.97 1.81 -7.95
N GLY A 41 21.19 2.11 -7.55
CA GLY A 41 22.40 1.42 -8.00
C GLY A 41 22.49 1.38 -9.53
N LYS A 42 22.55 0.19 -10.08
CA LYS A 42 22.65 -0.03 -11.55
C LYS A 42 21.40 0.38 -12.33
N ASN A 43 20.32 0.70 -11.65
CA ASN A 43 19.04 1.07 -12.27
C ASN A 43 18.86 2.60 -12.42
N ILE A 44 19.86 3.40 -12.10
CA ILE A 44 19.82 4.87 -12.23
C ILE A 44 19.49 5.28 -13.66
N VAL A 45 20.07 4.61 -14.66
CA VAL A 45 19.81 4.89 -16.08
C VAL A 45 18.33 4.66 -16.43
N ARG A 46 17.71 3.64 -15.85
CA ARG A 46 16.27 3.42 -16.00
C ARG A 46 15.43 4.57 -15.46
N THR A 47 15.82 5.11 -14.33
CA THR A 47 15.14 6.26 -13.73
C THR A 47 15.16 7.46 -14.66
N GLU A 48 16.28 7.71 -15.34
CA GLU A 48 16.43 8.82 -16.29
C GLU A 48 15.61 8.63 -17.58
N THR A 49 15.36 7.38 -17.97
CA THR A 49 14.65 7.07 -19.23
C THR A 49 13.16 6.82 -19.07
N LEU A 50 12.69 6.66 -17.83
CA LEU A 50 11.29 6.38 -17.52
C LEU A 50 10.48 7.68 -17.43
N SER A 51 9.19 7.62 -17.75
CA SER A 51 8.26 8.71 -17.46
C SER A 51 8.20 8.96 -15.95
N GLU A 52 7.79 10.15 -15.57
CA GLU A 52 7.65 10.53 -14.15
C GLU A 52 6.77 9.54 -13.39
N ASN A 53 5.64 9.13 -13.97
CA ASN A 53 4.75 8.15 -13.35
C ASN A 53 5.36 6.75 -13.26
N GLN A 54 6.13 6.34 -14.26
CA GLN A 54 6.84 5.06 -14.21
C GLN A 54 7.89 5.05 -13.11
N THR A 55 8.63 6.14 -12.96
CA THR A 55 9.62 6.30 -11.87
C THR A 55 8.92 6.32 -10.52
N ARG A 56 7.82 7.07 -10.42
CA ARG A 56 7.01 7.17 -9.21
C ARG A 56 6.42 5.81 -8.80
N GLY A 57 6.03 4.98 -9.76
CA GLY A 57 5.47 3.66 -9.50
C GLY A 57 6.42 2.70 -8.77
N PHE A 58 7.71 3.02 -8.70
CA PHE A 58 8.69 2.24 -7.93
C PHE A 58 8.75 2.65 -6.46
N LYS A 59 7.97 3.63 -6.06
CA LYS A 59 7.78 4.05 -4.68
C LYS A 59 6.66 3.23 -4.09
N GLY A 60 6.68 2.22 -3.59
CA GLY A 60 5.64 1.34 -3.12
C GLY A 60 5.66 0.03 -3.89
N ASP A 61 4.65 -0.77 -3.66
CA ASP A 61 4.57 -2.11 -4.22
C ASP A 61 3.73 -2.19 -5.49
N ILE A 62 2.92 -1.17 -5.75
CA ILE A 62 1.96 -1.12 -6.87
C ILE A 62 2.21 0.13 -7.70
N ILE A 63 2.30 -0.04 -9.02
CA ILE A 63 2.38 1.07 -9.96
C ILE A 63 0.96 1.52 -10.32
N PRO A 64 0.53 2.71 -9.88
CA PRO A 64 -0.77 3.24 -10.28
C PRO A 64 -0.74 3.77 -11.73
N PRO A 65 -1.91 3.86 -12.40
CA PRO A 65 -1.99 4.53 -13.70
C PRO A 65 -1.79 6.04 -13.58
N ASP A 66 -1.59 6.70 -14.71
CA ASP A 66 -1.29 8.14 -14.79
C ASP A 66 -2.36 9.04 -14.15
N SER A 67 -3.60 8.54 -14.06
CA SER A 67 -4.70 9.26 -13.41
C SER A 67 -4.57 9.35 -11.87
N PHE A 68 -3.60 8.65 -11.28
CA PHE A 68 -3.33 8.64 -9.83
C PHE A 68 -1.90 9.10 -9.53
N PRO A 69 -1.50 10.32 -9.91
CA PRO A 69 -0.10 10.74 -9.83
C PRO A 69 0.47 10.84 -8.41
N LEU A 70 -0.37 10.97 -7.39
CA LEU A 70 0.07 11.13 -6.00
C LEU A 70 -0.08 9.87 -5.14
N LEU A 71 -0.61 8.78 -5.69
CA LEU A 71 -0.94 7.58 -4.94
C LEU A 71 0.27 6.66 -4.77
N VAL A 72 0.57 6.29 -3.52
CA VAL A 72 1.57 5.29 -3.15
C VAL A 72 0.88 4.16 -2.40
N ILE A 73 1.03 2.93 -2.85
CA ILE A 73 0.42 1.76 -2.22
C ILE A 73 1.49 0.77 -1.79
N GLU A 74 1.51 0.47 -0.49
CA GLU A 74 2.28 -0.61 0.10
C GLU A 74 1.35 -1.79 0.39
N ALA A 75 1.80 -2.99 0.12
CA ALA A 75 1.02 -4.21 0.34
C ALA A 75 1.85 -5.22 1.13
N LYS A 76 1.34 -5.64 2.27
CA LYS A 76 2.02 -6.55 3.20
C LYS A 76 1.15 -7.77 3.50
N ASN A 77 1.72 -8.95 3.37
CA ASN A 77 1.04 -10.20 3.69
C ASN A 77 1.88 -11.00 4.70
N TYR A 78 1.32 -11.17 5.89
CA TYR A 78 1.99 -11.87 6.98
C TYR A 78 1.16 -13.03 7.52
N GLY A 79 1.83 -13.97 8.18
CA GLY A 79 1.17 -15.12 8.81
C GLY A 79 0.43 -14.74 10.07
N GLU A 80 1.00 -13.81 10.85
CA GLU A 80 0.49 -13.41 12.15
C GLU A 80 0.68 -11.91 12.38
N LEU A 81 -0.28 -11.32 13.08
CA LEU A 81 -0.21 -9.98 13.64
C LEU A 81 -0.68 -10.05 15.09
N GLN A 82 -0.16 -9.18 15.92
CA GLN A 82 -0.55 -9.09 17.34
C GLN A 82 -1.92 -8.40 17.47
N TRP A 83 -2.98 -9.10 17.05
CA TRP A 83 -4.35 -8.58 17.07
C TRP A 83 -4.81 -8.11 18.44
N HIS A 84 -4.40 -8.81 19.49
CA HIS A 84 -4.75 -8.44 20.86
C HIS A 84 -4.17 -7.06 21.23
N ASN A 85 -2.95 -6.76 20.82
CA ASN A 85 -2.37 -5.43 21.03
C ASN A 85 -3.11 -4.37 20.25
N LEU A 86 -3.45 -4.65 18.98
CA LEU A 86 -4.23 -3.75 18.14
C LEU A 86 -5.59 -3.47 18.76
N ALA A 87 -6.31 -4.49 19.20
CA ALA A 87 -7.63 -4.38 19.82
C ALA A 87 -7.61 -3.62 21.14
N LEU A 88 -6.51 -3.72 21.90
CA LEU A 88 -6.34 -3.04 23.19
C LEU A 88 -5.71 -1.65 23.06
N GLY A 89 -5.47 -1.18 21.86
CA GLY A 89 -4.82 0.11 21.60
C GLY A 89 -3.34 0.15 21.99
N LYS A 90 -2.70 -1.02 22.08
CA LYS A 90 -1.28 -1.14 22.40
C LYS A 90 -0.44 -1.13 21.12
N GLU A 91 0.85 -0.87 21.29
CA GLU A 91 1.81 -0.84 20.20
C GLU A 91 1.96 -2.20 19.50
N VAL A 92 1.96 -2.17 18.17
CA VAL A 92 2.23 -3.33 17.30
C VAL A 92 3.46 -2.99 16.46
N ARG A 93 4.63 -3.46 16.88
CA ARG A 93 5.91 -3.11 16.24
C ARG A 93 5.98 -3.44 14.76
N GLN A 94 5.40 -4.56 14.36
CA GLN A 94 5.35 -4.98 12.98
C GLN A 94 4.56 -3.99 12.13
N LEU A 95 3.42 -3.53 12.64
CA LEU A 95 2.58 -2.55 11.97
C LEU A 95 3.27 -1.18 11.89
N ASP A 96 3.97 -0.77 12.95
CA ASP A 96 4.75 0.46 12.99
C ASP A 96 5.83 0.46 11.90
N SER A 97 6.51 -0.67 11.71
CA SER A 97 7.52 -0.86 10.66
C SER A 97 6.92 -0.70 9.25
N PHE A 98 5.72 -1.24 9.02
CA PHE A 98 5.02 -1.10 7.72
C PHE A 98 4.61 0.35 7.46
N ILE A 99 4.13 1.04 8.48
CA ILE A 99 3.77 2.45 8.40
C ILE A 99 4.99 3.30 8.06
N GLU A 100 6.10 3.09 8.75
CA GLU A 100 7.36 3.78 8.49
C GLU A 100 7.82 3.58 7.05
N GLN A 101 7.78 2.36 6.55
CA GLN A 101 8.13 2.03 5.16
C GLN A 101 7.21 2.77 4.17
N SER A 102 5.91 2.84 4.45
CA SER A 102 4.96 3.58 3.62
C SER A 102 5.29 5.08 3.57
N GLN A 103 5.61 5.65 4.72
CA GLN A 103 6.00 7.06 4.82
C GLN A 103 7.32 7.35 4.09
N GLU A 104 8.31 6.48 4.21
CA GLU A 104 9.61 6.61 3.53
C GLU A 104 9.49 6.50 2.01
N SER A 105 8.47 5.80 1.51
CA SER A 105 8.22 5.65 0.08
C SER A 105 7.64 6.91 -0.57
N CYS A 106 7.17 7.86 0.23
CA CYS A 106 6.49 9.07 -0.25
C CYS A 106 7.46 10.23 -0.41
N GLU A 107 7.23 11.01 -1.48
CA GLU A 107 7.77 12.36 -1.63
C GLU A 107 6.74 13.38 -1.14
N GLU A 108 7.10 14.66 -1.20
CA GLU A 108 6.18 15.75 -0.89
C GLU A 108 4.92 15.66 -1.75
N ASN A 109 3.76 15.80 -1.14
CA ASN A 109 2.43 15.69 -1.74
C ASN A 109 1.97 14.26 -2.09
N ASP A 110 2.83 13.27 -2.02
CA ASP A 110 2.40 11.87 -2.16
C ASP A 110 1.48 11.47 -1.00
N LYS A 111 0.55 10.57 -1.31
CA LYS A 111 -0.42 10.05 -0.34
C LYS A 111 -0.36 8.54 -0.32
N TRP A 112 -0.10 7.96 0.84
CA TRP A 112 0.08 6.53 0.95
C TRP A 112 -1.16 5.82 1.49
N LEU A 113 -1.33 4.60 1.03
CA LEU A 113 -2.26 3.60 1.57
C LEU A 113 -1.47 2.34 1.88
N LEU A 114 -1.66 1.80 3.07
CA LEU A 114 -1.04 0.54 3.49
C LEU A 114 -2.09 -0.55 3.51
N CYS A 115 -1.96 -1.52 2.59
CA CYS A 115 -2.81 -2.70 2.53
C CYS A 115 -2.13 -3.85 3.28
N VAL A 116 -2.79 -4.40 4.28
CA VAL A 116 -2.26 -5.48 5.10
C VAL A 116 -3.18 -6.68 5.04
N LYS A 117 -2.63 -7.83 4.67
CA LYS A 117 -3.31 -9.12 4.74
C LYS A 117 -2.65 -9.99 5.79
N ILE A 118 -3.45 -10.50 6.71
CA ILE A 118 -3.01 -11.51 7.66
C ILE A 118 -3.62 -12.83 7.24
N SER A 119 -2.78 -13.78 6.90
CA SER A 119 -3.19 -15.05 6.30
C SER A 119 -4.30 -15.74 7.09
N ARG A 120 -5.39 -16.07 6.39
CA ARG A 120 -6.57 -16.74 6.94
C ARG A 120 -7.32 -15.95 8.01
N GLN A 121 -6.96 -14.69 8.27
CA GLN A 121 -7.59 -13.88 9.31
C GLN A 121 -8.31 -12.65 8.76
N GLY A 122 -7.74 -11.99 7.76
CA GLY A 122 -8.40 -10.83 7.15
C GLY A 122 -7.43 -9.84 6.53
N GLU A 123 -8.00 -8.80 5.96
CA GLU A 123 -7.28 -7.72 5.28
C GLU A 123 -7.82 -6.37 5.74
N PHE A 124 -6.95 -5.38 5.81
CA PHE A 124 -7.36 -4.01 6.10
C PHE A 124 -6.50 -2.99 5.35
N VAL A 125 -7.01 -1.78 5.23
CA VAL A 125 -6.28 -0.63 4.70
C VAL A 125 -6.10 0.38 5.82
N LEU A 126 -4.88 0.89 5.98
CA LEU A 126 -4.51 1.88 6.98
C LEU A 126 -3.90 3.10 6.29
N TRP A 127 -4.18 4.28 6.80
CA TRP A 127 -3.69 5.54 6.22
C TRP A 127 -3.52 6.63 7.26
N ASP A 128 -2.86 7.72 6.87
CA ASP A 128 -2.71 8.91 7.68
C ASP A 128 -3.85 9.89 7.38
N PRO A 129 -4.71 10.20 8.36
CA PRO A 129 -5.82 11.14 8.14
C PRO A 129 -5.38 12.56 7.82
N LYS A 130 -4.10 12.90 8.02
CA LYS A 130 -3.55 14.19 7.61
C LYS A 130 -3.35 14.30 6.10
N GLN A 131 -3.19 13.16 5.41
CA GLN A 131 -3.01 13.12 3.96
C GLN A 131 -4.32 13.01 3.19
N TRP A 132 -5.34 12.43 3.80
CA TRP A 132 -6.61 12.12 3.17
C TRP A 132 -7.76 12.81 3.87
N ASN A 133 -8.70 13.38 3.11
CA ASN A 133 -9.86 14.07 3.66
C ASN A 133 -11.08 13.15 3.68
N ASN A 134 -11.69 13.00 4.85
CA ASN A 134 -13.01 12.36 5.00
C ASN A 134 -13.12 10.94 4.43
N LEU A 135 -12.07 10.15 4.51
CA LEU A 135 -12.18 8.72 4.20
C LEU A 135 -12.91 8.00 5.34
N LYS A 136 -13.82 7.12 4.99
CA LYS A 136 -14.59 6.33 5.95
C LYS A 136 -13.67 5.29 6.61
N TYR A 137 -13.71 5.22 7.94
CA TYR A 137 -12.94 4.28 8.74
C TYR A 137 -13.79 3.72 9.88
N THR A 138 -13.32 2.68 10.54
CA THR A 138 -14.00 2.07 11.70
C THR A 138 -13.14 2.03 12.95
N LYS A 139 -11.83 2.07 12.80
CA LYS A 139 -10.88 1.91 13.89
C LYS A 139 -9.68 2.83 13.76
N ASP A 140 -9.06 3.13 14.89
CA ASP A 140 -7.82 3.89 14.97
C ASP A 140 -6.67 3.01 15.44
N TYR A 141 -5.48 3.26 14.88
CA TYR A 141 -4.23 2.78 15.42
C TYR A 141 -3.29 3.97 15.57
N LYS A 142 -2.98 4.37 16.80
CA LYS A 142 -2.27 5.62 17.08
C LYS A 142 -2.99 6.80 16.41
N GLN A 143 -2.29 7.61 15.61
CA GLN A 143 -2.88 8.71 14.84
C GLN A 143 -3.43 8.28 13.48
N PHE A 144 -3.36 7.00 13.14
CA PHE A 144 -3.79 6.47 11.85
C PHE A 144 -5.19 5.88 11.92
N HIS A 145 -5.88 5.87 10.78
CA HIS A 145 -7.18 5.23 10.63
C HIS A 145 -7.06 3.94 9.84
N TYR A 146 -7.90 2.96 10.12
CA TYR A 146 -8.00 1.76 9.31
C TYR A 146 -9.42 1.21 9.25
N ILE A 147 -9.70 0.41 8.24
CA ILE A 147 -10.96 -0.28 8.02
C ILE A 147 -10.68 -1.56 7.20
N GLU A 148 -11.58 -2.52 7.28
CA GLU A 148 -11.50 -3.74 6.49
C GLU A 148 -11.31 -3.40 4.98
N TYR A 149 -10.54 -4.21 4.26
CA TYR A 149 -10.07 -3.95 2.90
C TYR A 149 -11.20 -3.70 1.91
N LYS A 150 -12.18 -4.59 1.84
CA LYS A 150 -13.31 -4.45 0.89
C LYS A 150 -14.20 -3.27 1.25
N ASP A 151 -14.45 -3.07 2.53
CA ASP A 151 -15.22 -1.92 3.02
C ASP A 151 -14.52 -0.60 2.69
N PHE A 152 -13.19 -0.57 2.79
CA PHE A 152 -12.42 0.61 2.41
C PHE A 152 -12.68 0.98 0.95
N TRP A 153 -12.48 0.05 0.04
CA TRP A 153 -12.62 0.34 -1.40
C TRP A 153 -14.06 0.58 -1.81
N GLN A 154 -15.01 -0.10 -1.19
CA GLN A 154 -16.42 0.12 -1.44
C GLN A 154 -16.87 1.53 -1.04
N SER A 155 -16.35 2.04 0.08
CA SER A 155 -16.75 3.33 0.64
C SER A 155 -15.91 4.51 0.13
N ASN A 156 -14.65 4.28 -0.22
CA ASN A 156 -13.67 5.35 -0.41
C ASN A 156 -13.05 5.41 -1.82
N SER A 157 -13.40 4.51 -2.73
CA SER A 157 -12.74 4.43 -4.04
C SER A 157 -12.79 5.74 -4.83
N ASP A 158 -13.94 6.41 -4.86
CA ASP A 158 -14.11 7.69 -5.56
C ASP A 158 -13.28 8.79 -4.91
N ALA A 159 -13.28 8.85 -3.58
CA ALA A 159 -12.49 9.83 -2.83
C ALA A 159 -10.99 9.63 -3.02
N VAL A 160 -10.53 8.37 -3.07
CA VAL A 160 -9.12 8.05 -3.34
C VAL A 160 -8.71 8.56 -4.71
N LYS A 161 -9.50 8.30 -5.74
CA LYS A 161 -9.21 8.78 -7.11
C LYS A 161 -9.18 10.31 -7.15
N GLN A 162 -10.20 10.95 -6.60
CA GLN A 162 -10.32 12.41 -6.59
C GLN A 162 -9.15 13.08 -5.87
N GLN A 163 -8.73 12.54 -4.74
CA GLN A 163 -7.67 13.12 -3.91
C GLN A 163 -6.26 12.75 -4.37
N SER A 164 -6.11 11.78 -5.26
CA SER A 164 -4.82 11.33 -5.80
C SER A 164 -4.38 12.06 -7.06
N THR A 165 -5.17 12.97 -7.55
CA THR A 165 -4.85 13.77 -8.76
C THR A 165 -3.99 15.00 -8.50
#